data_45725e1e69732f907c577267609e62a8
#
_entry.id   45725e1e69732f907c577267609e62a8
#
_cell.length_a   1.000
_cell.length_b   1.000
_cell.length_c   1.000
_cell.angle_alpha   90.00
_cell.angle_beta   90.00
_cell.angle_gamma   90.00
#
_symmetry.space_group_name_H-M   'P 1'
#
loop_
_entity.id
_entity.type
_entity.pdbx_description
1 polymer ?
#
loop_
_entity_poly.entity_id
_entity_poly.type
_entity_poly.pdbx_seq_one_letter_code
_entity_poly.pdbx_strand_id
1 'polypeptide(L)'
;MKTKITELFGIEHPIIQGGMHYVGFAELAAAVSNAGGLGIITGLTQGTPEKLDAEIKKCQALTDKPFGVNLTFLPSMTPPDYPGLIEVIINNGVKVVETAGRNPAVYMPSMKEAGIKVIHKCTSVRHSIKAQDIGCDAVSVDGFECGGHPGEDDIPNFILLPRAADELDIPFVASGGMADARSLVASMALGAEGMNMGTRFIATEDAPVHQNVKEAIVNASELDTRLIMRSLTNTERVLNNPAVESLMAKEKAYGDELKFEDIIDEVAGVYPKVMMDGEPEAG
;
A
#
# COMPACT_ATOMS: atom_id res chain seq x y z
N MET A 1 4.16 -5.45 21.78
CA MET A 1 3.85 -6.89 21.56
C MET A 1 4.99 -7.47 20.72
N LYS A 2 5.58 -8.60 21.12
CA LYS A 2 6.74 -9.19 20.41
C LYS A 2 6.25 -10.19 19.35
N THR A 3 6.51 -9.93 18.08
CA THR A 3 6.22 -10.80 16.94
C THR A 3 7.41 -10.85 15.99
N LYS A 4 7.44 -11.77 15.02
CA LYS A 4 8.51 -11.83 14.03
C LYS A 4 8.59 -10.53 13.21
N ILE A 5 7.48 -9.86 12.96
CA ILE A 5 7.44 -8.55 12.26
C ILE A 5 8.07 -7.45 13.11
N THR A 6 7.77 -7.38 14.42
CA THR A 6 8.40 -6.37 15.27
C THR A 6 9.91 -6.59 15.42
N GLU A 7 10.36 -7.83 15.49
CA GLU A 7 11.80 -8.17 15.52
C GLU A 7 12.48 -7.88 14.19
N LEU A 8 11.83 -8.19 13.06
CA LEU A 8 12.38 -8.00 11.72
C LEU A 8 12.65 -6.53 11.39
N PHE A 9 11.68 -5.66 11.72
CA PHE A 9 11.74 -4.23 11.38
C PHE A 9 12.21 -3.33 12.52
N GLY A 10 12.43 -3.88 13.74
CA GLY A 10 12.85 -3.11 14.90
C GLY A 10 11.78 -2.13 15.41
N ILE A 11 10.51 -2.49 15.29
CA ILE A 11 9.36 -1.68 15.71
C ILE A 11 8.74 -2.21 17.00
N GLU A 12 7.96 -1.38 17.70
CA GLU A 12 7.35 -1.69 19.00
C GLU A 12 6.01 -2.44 18.86
N HIS A 13 5.22 -2.03 17.86
CA HIS A 13 3.90 -2.56 17.57
C HIS A 13 3.87 -3.20 16.18
N PRO A 14 3.24 -4.36 16.00
CA PRO A 14 3.19 -5.05 14.71
C PRO A 14 2.17 -4.39 13.77
N ILE A 15 2.32 -3.10 13.55
CA ILE A 15 1.42 -2.25 12.76
C ILE A 15 2.24 -1.50 11.73
N ILE A 16 1.84 -1.63 10.46
CA ILE A 16 2.45 -0.94 9.32
C ILE A 16 1.43 0.03 8.73
N GLN A 17 1.85 1.26 8.48
CA GLN A 17 1.13 2.15 7.59
C GLN A 17 1.65 1.88 6.17
N GLY A 18 0.86 1.24 5.34
CA GLY A 18 1.25 0.88 3.97
C GLY A 18 1.48 2.08 3.07
N GLY A 19 2.30 1.88 2.05
CA GLY A 19 2.51 2.89 1.02
C GLY A 19 1.20 3.24 0.31
N MET A 20 0.90 4.53 0.23
CA MET A 20 -0.31 5.06 -0.40
C MET A 20 0.03 6.29 -1.22
N HIS A 21 -0.40 6.30 -2.48
CA HIS A 21 -0.10 7.39 -3.41
C HIS A 21 -0.74 8.71 -2.95
N TYR A 22 0.05 9.79 -2.93
CA TYR A 22 -0.31 11.11 -2.38
C TYR A 22 -0.76 11.14 -0.91
N VAL A 23 -0.42 10.11 -0.12
CA VAL A 23 -0.71 10.05 1.32
C VAL A 23 0.56 9.78 2.12
N GLY A 24 1.39 8.82 1.68
CA GLY A 24 2.60 8.40 2.36
C GLY A 24 3.74 9.40 2.21
N PHE A 25 3.67 10.51 2.93
CA PHE A 25 4.72 11.52 3.05
C PHE A 25 5.46 11.39 4.39
N ALA A 26 6.53 12.16 4.54
CA ALA A 26 7.40 12.13 5.71
C ALA A 26 6.67 12.39 7.02
N GLU A 27 5.68 13.28 7.04
CA GLU A 27 4.90 13.62 8.22
C GLU A 27 4.16 12.40 8.78
N LEU A 28 3.38 11.73 7.93
CA LEU A 28 2.63 10.55 8.34
C LEU A 28 3.58 9.39 8.69
N ALA A 29 4.59 9.15 7.87
CA ALA A 29 5.56 8.08 8.11
C ALA A 29 6.27 8.28 9.46
N ALA A 30 6.73 9.50 9.76
CA ALA A 30 7.37 9.83 11.02
C ALA A 30 6.41 9.71 12.22
N ALA A 31 5.17 10.18 12.09
CA ALA A 31 4.16 10.09 13.15
C ALA A 31 3.88 8.62 13.53
N VAL A 32 3.70 7.75 12.54
CA VAL A 32 3.49 6.30 12.75
C VAL A 32 4.72 5.66 13.38
N SER A 33 5.92 5.99 12.91
CA SER A 33 7.18 5.45 13.44
C SER A 33 7.41 5.92 14.89
N ASN A 34 7.16 7.19 15.20
CA ASN A 34 7.24 7.74 16.56
C ASN A 34 6.23 7.09 17.51
N ALA A 35 5.07 6.65 17.00
CA ALA A 35 4.08 5.88 17.75
C ALA A 35 4.43 4.39 17.90
N GLY A 36 5.59 3.95 17.39
CA GLY A 36 6.10 2.58 17.54
C GLY A 36 5.66 1.60 16.44
N GLY A 37 4.98 2.06 15.40
CA GLY A 37 4.70 1.29 14.18
C GLY A 37 5.79 1.43 13.12
N LEU A 38 5.52 0.96 11.91
CA LEU A 38 6.35 1.19 10.73
C LEU A 38 5.64 2.17 9.78
N GLY A 39 6.10 3.41 9.71
CA GLY A 39 5.63 4.37 8.72
C GLY A 39 6.32 4.17 7.38
N ILE A 40 5.60 4.39 6.27
CA ILE A 40 6.11 4.17 4.91
C ILE A 40 5.93 5.43 4.06
N ILE A 41 7.04 5.96 3.53
CA ILE A 41 7.03 7.00 2.49
C ILE A 41 6.71 6.35 1.14
N THR A 42 5.81 6.95 0.36
CA THR A 42 5.51 6.46 -1.00
C THR A 42 6.48 7.09 -2.00
N GLY A 43 7.42 6.28 -2.49
CA GLY A 43 8.50 6.75 -3.37
C GLY A 43 8.00 7.30 -4.69
N LEU A 44 7.03 6.66 -5.33
CA LEU A 44 6.50 7.11 -6.63
C LEU A 44 5.75 8.43 -6.56
N THR A 45 5.19 8.80 -5.42
CA THR A 45 4.56 10.12 -5.21
C THR A 45 5.57 11.25 -5.38
N GLN A 46 6.84 11.01 -5.09
CA GLN A 46 7.90 12.00 -5.19
C GLN A 46 8.29 12.28 -6.66
N GLY A 47 8.11 11.31 -7.54
CA GLY A 47 8.30 11.44 -8.99
C GLY A 47 9.76 11.37 -9.45
N THR A 48 10.72 11.89 -8.70
CA THR A 48 12.16 11.82 -9.04
C THR A 48 13.03 11.39 -7.87
N PRO A 49 14.23 10.82 -8.13
CA PRO A 49 15.19 10.48 -7.07
C PRO A 49 15.53 11.64 -6.14
N GLU A 50 15.71 12.86 -6.67
CA GLU A 50 16.07 14.04 -5.88
C GLU A 50 14.95 14.44 -4.91
N LYS A 51 13.70 14.35 -5.35
CA LYS A 51 12.55 14.63 -4.48
C LYS A 51 12.37 13.55 -3.42
N LEU A 52 12.61 12.28 -3.76
CA LEU A 52 12.59 11.20 -2.79
C LEU A 52 13.71 11.38 -1.75
N ASP A 53 14.92 11.78 -2.16
CA ASP A 53 16.02 12.10 -1.26
C ASP A 53 15.63 13.19 -0.25
N ALA A 54 15.03 14.27 -0.74
CA ALA A 54 14.55 15.34 0.13
C ALA A 54 13.46 14.88 1.11
N GLU A 55 12.54 14.04 0.66
CA GLU A 55 11.45 13.52 1.50
C GLU A 55 11.97 12.54 2.56
N ILE A 56 12.92 11.67 2.22
CA ILE A 56 13.59 10.80 3.18
C ILE A 56 14.32 11.62 4.26
N LYS A 57 15.11 12.63 3.86
CA LYS A 57 15.80 13.53 4.80
C LYS A 57 14.84 14.29 5.70
N LYS A 58 13.70 14.71 5.18
CA LYS A 58 12.63 15.33 5.97
C LYS A 58 12.09 14.35 7.02
N CYS A 59 11.84 13.10 6.65
CA CYS A 59 11.40 12.07 7.59
C CYS A 59 12.46 11.81 8.67
N GLN A 60 13.74 11.71 8.29
CA GLN A 60 14.85 11.55 9.22
C GLN A 60 15.02 12.71 10.21
N ALA A 61 14.57 13.92 9.82
CA ALA A 61 14.55 15.07 10.73
C ALA A 61 13.37 15.03 11.71
N LEU A 62 12.31 14.27 11.42
CA LEU A 62 11.08 14.14 12.22
C LEU A 62 11.09 12.92 13.16
N THR A 63 11.93 11.92 12.87
CA THR A 63 12.00 10.68 13.66
C THR A 63 13.38 10.04 13.63
N ASP A 64 13.77 9.44 14.76
CA ASP A 64 14.94 8.54 14.88
C ASP A 64 14.53 7.06 14.82
N LYS A 65 13.24 6.77 14.65
CA LYS A 65 12.68 5.42 14.61
C LYS A 65 12.74 4.82 13.19
N PRO A 66 12.66 3.48 13.07
CA PRO A 66 12.59 2.83 11.77
C PRO A 66 11.39 3.31 10.94
N PHE A 67 11.64 3.62 9.69
CA PHE A 67 10.60 3.84 8.66
C PHE A 67 11.04 3.18 7.36
N GLY A 68 10.11 3.04 6.42
CA GLY A 68 10.39 2.44 5.12
C GLY A 68 10.02 3.34 3.95
N VAL A 69 10.34 2.85 2.75
CA VAL A 69 9.92 3.47 1.48
C VAL A 69 9.18 2.44 0.64
N ASN A 70 8.04 2.84 0.08
CA ASN A 70 7.27 2.02 -0.87
C ASN A 70 7.73 2.27 -2.30
N LEU A 71 7.89 1.18 -3.05
CA LEU A 71 8.10 1.17 -4.50
C LEU A 71 7.07 0.24 -5.16
N THR A 72 6.15 0.82 -5.91
CA THR A 72 5.11 0.07 -6.63
C THR A 72 5.51 -0.12 -8.09
N PHE A 73 5.72 -1.36 -8.52
CA PHE A 73 6.14 -1.71 -9.88
C PHE A 73 4.91 -1.95 -10.76
N LEU A 74 4.40 -0.89 -11.37
CA LEU A 74 3.26 -0.97 -12.30
C LEU A 74 3.70 -0.68 -13.73
N PRO A 75 2.97 -1.22 -14.73
CA PRO A 75 3.09 -0.76 -16.11
C PRO A 75 2.81 0.74 -16.16
N SER A 76 3.67 1.50 -16.82
CA SER A 76 3.50 2.93 -16.98
C SER A 76 3.93 3.36 -18.38
N MET A 77 3.24 4.33 -18.96
CA MET A 77 3.64 4.95 -20.22
C MET A 77 4.99 5.68 -20.09
N THR A 78 5.27 6.21 -18.90
CA THR A 78 6.57 6.80 -18.55
C THR A 78 7.08 6.06 -17.31
N PRO A 79 7.93 5.01 -17.51
CA PRO A 79 8.45 4.24 -16.38
C PRO A 79 9.24 5.14 -15.41
N PRO A 80 9.00 5.02 -14.09
CA PRO A 80 9.82 5.68 -13.09
C PRO A 80 11.28 5.22 -13.15
N ASP A 81 12.19 6.09 -12.71
CA ASP A 81 13.61 5.73 -12.53
C ASP A 81 13.79 4.87 -11.27
N TYR A 82 13.35 3.61 -11.32
CA TYR A 82 13.49 2.69 -10.19
C TYR A 82 14.95 2.50 -9.73
N PRO A 83 15.96 2.37 -10.62
CA PRO A 83 17.34 2.30 -10.19
C PRO A 83 17.78 3.52 -9.39
N GLY A 84 17.47 4.73 -9.85
CA GLY A 84 17.79 5.98 -9.14
C GLY A 84 17.05 6.11 -7.81
N LEU A 85 15.78 5.71 -7.75
CA LEU A 85 15.01 5.69 -6.50
C LEU A 85 15.63 4.71 -5.47
N ILE A 86 16.05 3.52 -5.91
CA ILE A 86 16.69 2.52 -5.05
C ILE A 86 18.05 3.01 -4.57
N GLU A 87 18.85 3.63 -5.43
CA GLU A 87 20.12 4.21 -5.05
C GLU A 87 19.96 5.28 -3.96
N VAL A 88 18.97 6.15 -4.08
CA VAL A 88 18.64 7.16 -3.06
C VAL A 88 18.25 6.49 -1.72
N ILE A 89 17.42 5.46 -1.75
CA ILE A 89 17.02 4.69 -0.56
C ILE A 89 18.26 4.11 0.15
N ILE A 90 19.17 3.50 -0.62
CA ILE A 90 20.41 2.91 -0.11
C ILE A 90 21.32 3.99 0.48
N ASN A 91 21.55 5.08 -0.25
CA ASN A 91 22.46 6.16 0.15
C ASN A 91 21.99 6.90 1.41
N ASN A 92 20.67 6.98 1.64
CA ASN A 92 20.11 7.53 2.87
C ASN A 92 20.03 6.52 4.03
N GLY A 93 20.48 5.29 3.83
CA GLY A 93 20.51 4.26 4.87
C GLY A 93 19.16 3.75 5.34
N VAL A 94 18.09 3.91 4.53
CA VAL A 94 16.77 3.34 4.81
C VAL A 94 16.87 1.81 4.85
N LYS A 95 16.27 1.20 5.88
CA LYS A 95 16.44 -0.25 6.14
C LYS A 95 15.26 -1.10 5.74
N VAL A 96 14.13 -0.50 5.38
CA VAL A 96 12.92 -1.22 4.99
C VAL A 96 12.40 -0.69 3.66
N VAL A 97 12.11 -1.60 2.72
CA VAL A 97 11.42 -1.28 1.47
C VAL A 97 10.16 -2.13 1.39
N GLU A 98 9.02 -1.47 1.24
CA GLU A 98 7.77 -2.13 0.85
C GLU A 98 7.70 -2.12 -0.68
N THR A 99 7.48 -3.26 -1.28
CA THR A 99 7.26 -3.38 -2.74
C THR A 99 5.85 -3.84 -3.05
N ALA A 100 5.30 -3.41 -4.16
CA ALA A 100 3.96 -3.79 -4.62
C ALA A 100 3.91 -3.93 -6.15
N GLY A 101 2.84 -4.50 -6.68
CA GLY A 101 2.63 -4.68 -8.11
C GLY A 101 3.44 -5.84 -8.68
N ARG A 102 4.27 -5.58 -9.70
CA ARG A 102 5.07 -6.63 -10.34
C ARG A 102 6.20 -7.14 -9.46
N ASN A 103 6.67 -8.36 -9.77
CA ASN A 103 7.74 -9.04 -9.08
C ASN A 103 9.02 -8.17 -8.98
N PRO A 104 9.55 -7.88 -7.77
CA PRO A 104 10.72 -7.04 -7.55
C PRO A 104 12.07 -7.75 -7.79
N ALA A 105 12.08 -9.00 -8.27
CA ALA A 105 13.27 -9.87 -8.35
C ALA A 105 14.50 -9.18 -8.96
N VAL A 106 14.32 -8.34 -9.98
CA VAL A 106 15.42 -7.64 -10.65
C VAL A 106 16.16 -6.65 -9.72
N TYR A 107 15.48 -6.12 -8.71
CA TYR A 107 16.03 -5.16 -7.76
C TYR A 107 16.45 -5.78 -6.42
N MET A 108 16.06 -7.03 -6.16
CA MET A 108 16.39 -7.71 -4.91
C MET A 108 17.90 -7.78 -4.61
N PRO A 109 18.80 -8.08 -5.58
CA PRO A 109 20.23 -8.15 -5.27
C PRO A 109 20.80 -6.88 -4.65
N SER A 110 20.52 -5.70 -5.22
CA SER A 110 21.03 -4.42 -4.72
C SER A 110 20.46 -4.07 -3.35
N MET A 111 19.19 -4.31 -3.13
CA MET A 111 18.55 -4.07 -1.83
C MET A 111 19.11 -5.01 -0.74
N LYS A 112 19.30 -6.28 -1.06
CA LYS A 112 19.85 -7.27 -0.11
C LYS A 112 21.31 -7.00 0.22
N GLU A 113 22.13 -6.60 -0.76
CA GLU A 113 23.53 -6.21 -0.55
C GLU A 113 23.64 -5.00 0.40
N ALA A 114 22.71 -4.05 0.30
CA ALA A 114 22.62 -2.90 1.21
C ALA A 114 22.02 -3.24 2.59
N GLY A 115 21.64 -4.50 2.83
CA GLY A 115 21.05 -4.97 4.08
C GLY A 115 19.61 -4.50 4.31
N ILE A 116 18.91 -4.13 3.23
CA ILE A 116 17.50 -3.70 3.27
C ILE A 116 16.60 -4.93 3.49
N LYS A 117 15.62 -4.79 4.37
CA LYS A 117 14.54 -5.73 4.57
C LYS A 117 13.40 -5.40 3.61
N VAL A 118 12.96 -6.38 2.83
CA VAL A 118 11.94 -6.20 1.81
C VAL A 118 10.65 -6.91 2.24
N ILE A 119 9.55 -6.15 2.29
CA ILE A 119 8.19 -6.66 2.42
C ILE A 119 7.46 -6.47 1.11
N HIS A 120 6.88 -7.52 0.53
CA HIS A 120 6.15 -7.45 -0.74
C HIS A 120 4.65 -7.62 -0.53
N LYS A 121 3.84 -6.76 -1.17
CA LYS A 121 2.37 -6.84 -1.12
C LYS A 121 1.87 -7.88 -2.14
N CYS A 122 1.05 -8.81 -1.67
CA CYS A 122 0.53 -9.93 -2.46
C CYS A 122 -0.96 -10.12 -2.20
N THR A 123 -1.75 -10.32 -3.26
CA THR A 123 -3.18 -10.56 -3.19
C THR A 123 -3.55 -12.06 -3.25
N SER A 124 -2.56 -12.95 -3.33
CA SER A 124 -2.77 -14.40 -3.35
C SER A 124 -1.62 -15.16 -2.69
N VAL A 125 -1.92 -16.37 -2.18
CA VAL A 125 -0.91 -17.27 -1.60
C VAL A 125 0.17 -17.62 -2.62
N ARG A 126 -0.21 -17.87 -3.86
CA ARG A 126 0.74 -18.15 -4.96
C ARG A 126 1.77 -17.03 -5.14
N HIS A 127 1.33 -15.78 -5.10
CA HIS A 127 2.24 -14.62 -5.21
C HIS A 127 3.08 -14.45 -3.96
N SER A 128 2.54 -14.77 -2.78
CA SER A 128 3.26 -14.74 -1.50
C SER A 128 4.40 -15.76 -1.46
N ILE A 129 4.17 -17.00 -1.91
CA ILE A 129 5.21 -18.02 -2.06
C ILE A 129 6.29 -17.54 -3.03
N LYS A 130 5.90 -16.97 -4.17
CA LYS A 130 6.86 -16.44 -5.14
C LYS A 130 7.69 -15.27 -4.59
N ALA A 131 7.10 -14.43 -3.75
CA ALA A 131 7.83 -13.37 -3.04
C ALA A 131 8.85 -13.94 -2.05
N GLN A 132 8.47 -14.99 -1.32
CA GLN A 132 9.38 -15.74 -0.45
C GLN A 132 10.55 -16.33 -1.26
N ASP A 133 10.27 -17.01 -2.37
CA ASP A 133 11.27 -17.69 -3.21
C ASP A 133 12.33 -16.72 -3.79
N ILE A 134 11.96 -15.48 -4.07
CA ILE A 134 12.90 -14.46 -4.56
C ILE A 134 13.65 -13.73 -3.45
N GLY A 135 13.44 -14.11 -2.17
CA GLY A 135 14.19 -13.61 -1.01
C GLY A 135 13.60 -12.41 -0.31
N CYS A 136 12.31 -12.11 -0.45
CA CYS A 136 11.64 -11.14 0.42
C CYS A 136 11.71 -11.61 1.89
N ASP A 137 11.84 -10.66 2.82
CA ASP A 137 11.94 -10.95 4.25
C ASP A 137 10.57 -11.12 4.91
N ALA A 138 9.54 -10.54 4.31
CA ALA A 138 8.14 -10.63 4.73
C ALA A 138 7.19 -10.41 3.55
N VAL A 139 5.92 -10.72 3.72
CA VAL A 139 4.86 -10.35 2.79
C VAL A 139 3.71 -9.63 3.51
N SER A 140 3.07 -8.69 2.81
CA SER A 140 1.76 -8.15 3.17
C SER A 140 0.72 -8.90 2.34
N VAL A 141 -0.15 -9.64 3.03
CA VAL A 141 -1.20 -10.44 2.39
C VAL A 141 -2.47 -9.62 2.33
N ASP A 142 -2.81 -9.16 1.14
CA ASP A 142 -3.90 -8.22 0.90
C ASP A 142 -5.16 -8.99 0.48
N GLY A 143 -6.15 -9.09 1.39
CA GLY A 143 -7.44 -9.74 1.11
C GLY A 143 -8.38 -8.88 0.28
N PHE A 144 -9.49 -9.49 -0.15
CA PHE A 144 -10.51 -8.85 -0.97
C PHE A 144 -11.08 -7.55 -0.39
N GLU A 145 -11.01 -7.38 0.93
CA GLU A 145 -11.50 -6.21 1.66
C GLU A 145 -10.62 -4.98 1.50
N CYS A 146 -9.42 -5.09 0.89
CA CYS A 146 -8.50 -3.97 0.79
C CYS A 146 -9.02 -2.85 -0.12
N GLY A 147 -8.70 -1.61 0.21
CA GLY A 147 -8.81 -0.47 -0.68
C GLY A 147 -7.68 -0.48 -1.71
N GLY A 148 -7.93 0.09 -2.88
CA GLY A 148 -7.04 -0.02 -4.03
C GLY A 148 -7.21 -1.37 -4.73
N HIS A 149 -6.12 -2.05 -5.10
CA HIS A 149 -6.13 -3.26 -5.93
C HIS A 149 -6.17 -4.55 -5.08
N PRO A 150 -7.34 -5.19 -4.87
CA PRO A 150 -7.47 -6.43 -4.10
C PRO A 150 -7.05 -7.69 -4.89
N GLY A 151 -6.68 -7.55 -6.15
CA GLY A 151 -6.50 -8.66 -7.08
C GLY A 151 -7.82 -9.12 -7.70
N GLU A 152 -7.76 -10.19 -8.49
CA GLU A 152 -8.91 -10.67 -9.27
C GLU A 152 -9.57 -11.94 -8.71
N ASP A 153 -8.99 -12.51 -7.64
CA ASP A 153 -9.44 -13.81 -7.10
C ASP A 153 -10.57 -13.68 -6.07
N ASP A 154 -10.90 -12.47 -5.64
CA ASP A 154 -11.96 -12.14 -4.65
C ASP A 154 -11.87 -12.94 -3.33
N ILE A 155 -10.69 -13.29 -2.87
CA ILE A 155 -10.50 -14.10 -1.66
C ILE A 155 -10.45 -13.21 -0.41
N PRO A 156 -11.42 -13.34 0.52
CA PRO A 156 -11.42 -12.59 1.76
C PRO A 156 -10.36 -13.10 2.74
N ASN A 157 -9.94 -12.24 3.66
CA ASN A 157 -8.89 -12.53 4.65
C ASN A 157 -9.17 -13.75 5.51
N PHE A 158 -10.42 -14.06 5.82
CA PHE A 158 -10.78 -15.27 6.60
C PHE A 158 -10.38 -16.59 5.91
N ILE A 159 -10.22 -16.58 4.61
CA ILE A 159 -9.74 -17.73 3.81
C ILE A 159 -8.25 -17.55 3.48
N LEU A 160 -7.86 -16.35 3.08
CA LEU A 160 -6.53 -16.07 2.55
C LEU A 160 -5.43 -16.20 3.61
N LEU A 161 -5.65 -15.63 4.83
CA LEU A 161 -4.63 -15.60 5.88
C LEU A 161 -4.29 -16.99 6.44
N PRO A 162 -5.27 -17.88 6.79
CA PRO A 162 -4.94 -19.23 7.22
C PRO A 162 -4.17 -20.02 6.15
N ARG A 163 -4.56 -19.86 4.87
CA ARG A 163 -3.82 -20.49 3.77
C ARG A 163 -2.41 -19.95 3.62
N ALA A 164 -2.21 -18.66 3.83
CA ALA A 164 -0.86 -18.07 3.84
C ALA A 164 -0.02 -18.60 5.00
N ALA A 165 -0.63 -18.76 6.20
CA ALA A 165 0.03 -19.30 7.37
C ALA A 165 0.47 -20.76 7.21
N ASP A 166 -0.29 -21.56 6.45
CA ASP A 166 0.03 -22.96 6.19
C ASP A 166 1.18 -23.13 5.17
N GLU A 167 1.42 -22.13 4.30
CA GLU A 167 2.30 -22.26 3.15
C GLU A 167 3.59 -21.40 3.24
N LEU A 168 3.62 -20.39 4.11
CA LEU A 168 4.75 -19.47 4.17
C LEU A 168 5.69 -19.79 5.36
N ASP A 169 6.98 -19.82 5.07
CA ASP A 169 8.04 -19.91 6.07
C ASP A 169 8.48 -18.55 6.61
N ILE A 170 8.29 -17.46 5.83
CA ILE A 170 8.59 -16.09 6.23
C ILE A 170 7.38 -15.44 6.91
N PRO A 171 7.59 -14.45 7.81
CA PRO A 171 6.48 -13.76 8.46
C PRO A 171 5.64 -12.96 7.45
N PHE A 172 4.35 -12.84 7.77
CA PHE A 172 3.46 -12.00 6.99
C PHE A 172 2.57 -11.13 7.87
N VAL A 173 2.11 -10.01 7.31
CA VAL A 173 1.10 -9.13 7.90
C VAL A 173 -0.20 -9.24 7.11
N ALA A 174 -1.32 -9.10 7.81
CA ALA A 174 -2.64 -9.03 7.20
C ALA A 174 -2.91 -7.61 6.69
N SER A 175 -3.48 -7.49 5.51
CA SER A 175 -3.92 -6.22 4.90
C SER A 175 -5.31 -6.37 4.28
N GLY A 176 -6.07 -5.27 4.24
CA GLY A 176 -7.46 -5.29 3.81
C GLY A 176 -8.43 -5.50 4.98
N GLY A 177 -9.34 -4.54 5.20
CA GLY A 177 -10.28 -4.54 6.31
C GLY A 177 -9.66 -4.30 7.69
N MET A 178 -8.35 -4.02 7.77
CA MET A 178 -7.64 -3.79 9.02
C MET A 178 -7.81 -2.34 9.47
N ALA A 179 -8.29 -2.12 10.70
CA ALA A 179 -8.63 -0.79 11.17
C ALA A 179 -8.33 -0.50 12.63
N ASP A 180 -8.37 -1.49 13.51
CA ASP A 180 -8.19 -1.32 14.96
C ASP A 180 -7.65 -2.59 15.64
N ALA A 181 -7.60 -2.58 16.98
CA ALA A 181 -7.09 -3.69 17.77
C ALA A 181 -7.88 -5.01 17.57
N ARG A 182 -9.16 -4.94 17.21
CA ARG A 182 -9.97 -6.14 16.92
C ARG A 182 -9.47 -6.85 15.68
N SER A 183 -9.17 -6.09 14.63
CA SER A 183 -8.60 -6.65 13.40
C SER A 183 -7.18 -7.14 13.59
N LEU A 184 -6.36 -6.51 14.45
CA LEU A 184 -5.04 -7.03 14.82
C LEU A 184 -5.15 -8.40 15.51
N VAL A 185 -6.00 -8.52 16.52
CA VAL A 185 -6.21 -9.79 17.26
C VAL A 185 -6.74 -10.87 16.33
N ALA A 186 -7.72 -10.54 15.48
CA ALA A 186 -8.28 -11.48 14.51
C ALA A 186 -7.22 -11.96 13.51
N SER A 187 -6.43 -11.03 12.93
CA SER A 187 -5.38 -11.39 11.98
C SER A 187 -4.29 -12.27 12.58
N MET A 188 -3.91 -12.02 13.84
CA MET A 188 -2.96 -12.87 14.56
C MET A 188 -3.53 -14.25 14.86
N ALA A 189 -4.81 -14.35 15.19
CA ALA A 189 -5.50 -15.64 15.38
C ALA A 189 -5.56 -16.46 14.08
N LEU A 190 -5.54 -15.77 12.91
CA LEU A 190 -5.48 -16.39 11.58
C LEU A 190 -4.04 -16.65 11.09
N GLY A 191 -3.02 -16.42 11.95
CA GLY A 191 -1.63 -16.75 11.66
C GLY A 191 -0.75 -15.59 11.21
N ALA A 192 -1.27 -14.37 11.05
CA ALA A 192 -0.45 -13.21 10.71
C ALA A 192 0.40 -12.73 11.92
N GLU A 193 1.52 -12.12 11.66
CA GLU A 193 2.45 -11.58 12.66
C GLU A 193 2.28 -10.07 12.89
N GLY A 194 1.23 -9.48 12.32
CA GLY A 194 0.89 -8.07 12.40
C GLY A 194 -0.15 -7.67 11.35
N MET A 195 -0.38 -6.37 11.22
CA MET A 195 -1.29 -5.83 10.21
C MET A 195 -0.71 -4.64 9.47
N ASN A 196 -1.14 -4.50 8.22
CA ASN A 196 -0.89 -3.34 7.36
C ASN A 196 -2.21 -2.60 7.14
N MET A 197 -2.23 -1.28 7.35
CA MET A 197 -3.42 -0.45 7.23
C MET A 197 -3.20 0.69 6.24
N GLY A 198 -4.25 1.04 5.51
CA GLY A 198 -4.30 2.20 4.61
C GLY A 198 -5.31 3.24 5.09
N THR A 199 -6.58 3.03 4.80
CA THR A 199 -7.68 3.98 4.98
C THR A 199 -7.76 4.58 6.40
N ARG A 200 -7.49 3.77 7.43
CA ARG A 200 -7.44 4.26 8.83
C ARG A 200 -6.40 5.36 9.00
N PHE A 201 -5.22 5.24 8.37
CA PHE A 201 -4.17 6.25 8.45
C PHE A 201 -4.47 7.48 7.59
N ILE A 202 -5.17 7.34 6.45
CA ILE A 202 -5.62 8.51 5.65
C ILE A 202 -6.50 9.45 6.51
N ALA A 203 -7.34 8.89 7.37
CA ALA A 203 -8.28 9.64 8.21
C ALA A 203 -7.63 10.25 9.48
N THR A 204 -6.31 10.10 9.68
CA THR A 204 -5.61 10.69 10.84
C THR A 204 -5.27 12.16 10.60
N GLU A 205 -5.08 12.91 11.70
CA GLU A 205 -4.66 14.32 11.63
C GLU A 205 -3.29 14.48 10.97
N ASP A 206 -2.36 13.53 11.19
CA ASP A 206 -1.01 13.55 10.68
C ASP A 206 -0.89 13.22 9.18
N ALA A 207 -1.95 12.67 8.55
CA ALA A 207 -1.94 12.46 7.10
C ALA A 207 -2.01 13.80 6.37
N PRO A 208 -1.03 14.14 5.49
CA PRO A 208 -0.99 15.43 4.81
C PRO A 208 -1.92 15.44 3.58
N VAL A 209 -3.16 15.04 3.80
CA VAL A 209 -4.24 15.06 2.80
C VAL A 209 -5.29 16.10 3.19
N HIS A 210 -6.04 16.57 2.21
CA HIS A 210 -7.06 17.59 2.44
C HIS A 210 -8.14 17.11 3.41
N GLN A 211 -8.65 18.01 4.25
CA GLN A 211 -9.65 17.71 5.29
C GLN A 211 -10.92 17.05 4.72
N ASN A 212 -11.39 17.49 3.54
CA ASN A 212 -12.58 16.92 2.89
C ASN A 212 -12.46 15.41 2.66
N VAL A 213 -11.24 14.91 2.35
CA VAL A 213 -11.00 13.46 2.17
C VAL A 213 -11.17 12.72 3.48
N LYS A 214 -10.61 13.27 4.58
CA LYS A 214 -10.76 12.69 5.91
C LYS A 214 -12.24 12.63 6.33
N GLU A 215 -12.97 13.72 6.09
CA GLU A 215 -14.40 13.80 6.38
C GLU A 215 -15.23 12.84 5.52
N ALA A 216 -14.90 12.68 4.24
CA ALA A 216 -15.56 11.70 3.37
C ALA A 216 -15.38 10.28 3.92
N ILE A 217 -14.16 9.92 4.35
CA ILE A 217 -13.87 8.60 4.95
C ILE A 217 -14.61 8.42 6.28
N VAL A 218 -14.61 9.42 7.15
CA VAL A 218 -15.25 9.35 8.48
C VAL A 218 -16.77 9.23 8.37
N ASN A 219 -17.37 9.89 7.38
CA ASN A 219 -18.81 9.86 7.15
C ASN A 219 -19.29 8.63 6.35
N ALA A 220 -18.36 7.88 5.74
CA ALA A 220 -18.69 6.69 4.96
C ALA A 220 -19.05 5.48 5.86
N SER A 221 -19.89 4.63 5.33
CA SER A 221 -20.24 3.33 5.89
C SER A 221 -19.58 2.17 5.12
N GLU A 222 -19.77 0.97 5.60
CA GLU A 222 -19.33 -0.25 4.92
C GLU A 222 -19.99 -0.48 3.55
N LEU A 223 -21.06 0.24 3.25
CA LEU A 223 -21.80 0.16 1.99
C LEU A 223 -21.29 1.16 0.93
N ASP A 224 -20.40 2.07 1.29
CA ASP A 224 -19.99 3.19 0.44
C ASP A 224 -18.71 2.91 -0.35
N THR A 225 -18.39 1.65 -0.61
CA THR A 225 -17.31 1.27 -1.53
C THR A 225 -17.84 0.58 -2.79
N ARG A 226 -17.09 0.72 -3.88
CA ARG A 226 -17.35 0.04 -5.16
C ARG A 226 -16.10 -0.63 -5.68
N LEU A 227 -16.27 -1.69 -6.46
CA LEU A 227 -15.23 -2.29 -7.27
C LEU A 227 -15.36 -1.77 -8.70
N ILE A 228 -14.31 -1.22 -9.24
CA ILE A 228 -14.24 -0.66 -10.59
C ILE A 228 -13.14 -1.35 -11.40
N MET A 229 -13.13 -1.13 -12.71
CA MET A 229 -12.15 -1.66 -13.68
C MET A 229 -12.03 -3.19 -13.71
N ARG A 230 -13.10 -3.90 -13.32
CA ARG A 230 -13.11 -5.38 -13.33
C ARG A 230 -13.04 -5.94 -14.76
N SER A 231 -13.73 -5.32 -15.72
CA SER A 231 -13.68 -5.67 -17.15
C SER A 231 -12.27 -5.52 -17.75
N LEU A 232 -11.42 -4.69 -17.14
CA LEU A 232 -10.03 -4.49 -17.56
C LEU A 232 -9.03 -5.41 -16.84
N THR A 233 -9.50 -6.32 -15.98
CA THR A 233 -8.64 -7.16 -15.13
C THR A 233 -7.65 -6.30 -14.33
N ASN A 234 -8.15 -5.17 -13.83
CA ASN A 234 -7.41 -4.21 -13.01
C ASN A 234 -8.30 -3.71 -11.86
N THR A 235 -8.96 -4.65 -11.20
CA THR A 235 -9.95 -4.37 -10.17
C THR A 235 -9.41 -3.45 -9.08
N GLU A 236 -10.13 -2.38 -8.79
CA GLU A 236 -9.83 -1.45 -7.71
C GLU A 236 -11.05 -1.23 -6.83
N ARG A 237 -10.85 -1.22 -5.49
CA ARG A 237 -11.87 -0.83 -4.52
C ARG A 237 -11.69 0.62 -4.14
N VAL A 238 -12.70 1.42 -4.38
CA VAL A 238 -12.71 2.86 -4.14
C VAL A 238 -13.92 3.30 -3.32
N LEU A 239 -13.86 4.49 -2.73
CA LEU A 239 -15.01 5.13 -2.12
C LEU A 239 -15.98 5.56 -3.23
N ASN A 240 -17.27 5.30 -3.03
CA ASN A 240 -18.29 5.65 -4.01
C ASN A 240 -18.48 7.16 -4.12
N ASN A 241 -18.51 7.66 -5.36
CA ASN A 241 -18.72 9.06 -5.69
C ASN A 241 -19.24 9.21 -7.14
N PRO A 242 -19.59 10.41 -7.63
CA PRO A 242 -20.11 10.61 -8.98
C PRO A 242 -19.18 10.14 -10.11
N ALA A 243 -17.85 10.28 -9.97
CA ALA A 243 -16.90 9.80 -10.97
C ALA A 243 -16.89 8.26 -11.05
N VAL A 244 -16.95 7.61 -9.89
CA VAL A 244 -17.03 6.15 -9.77
C VAL A 244 -18.34 5.63 -10.40
N GLU A 245 -19.47 6.28 -10.15
CA GLU A 245 -20.76 5.89 -10.77
C GLU A 245 -20.73 6.08 -12.31
N SER A 246 -20.06 7.14 -12.81
CA SER A 246 -19.84 7.34 -14.26
C SER A 246 -19.02 6.20 -14.85
N LEU A 247 -17.90 5.83 -14.21
CA LEU A 247 -17.06 4.74 -14.65
C LEU A 247 -17.82 3.41 -14.67
N MET A 248 -18.55 3.08 -13.60
CA MET A 248 -19.36 1.86 -13.52
C MET A 248 -20.45 1.82 -14.61
N ALA A 249 -21.03 2.96 -14.98
CA ALA A 249 -21.99 3.05 -16.08
C ALA A 249 -21.31 2.74 -17.42
N LYS A 250 -20.09 3.20 -17.64
CA LYS A 250 -19.29 2.86 -18.84
C LYS A 250 -18.93 1.36 -18.84
N GLU A 251 -18.47 0.80 -17.74
CA GLU A 251 -18.18 -0.65 -17.63
C GLU A 251 -19.43 -1.47 -17.99
N LYS A 252 -20.59 -1.09 -17.49
CA LYS A 252 -21.85 -1.77 -17.81
C LYS A 252 -22.26 -1.63 -19.28
N ALA A 253 -22.00 -0.48 -19.89
CA ALA A 253 -22.40 -0.19 -21.27
C ALA A 253 -21.49 -0.90 -22.29
N TYR A 254 -20.19 -0.93 -22.05
CA TYR A 254 -19.19 -1.48 -22.97
C TYR A 254 -18.85 -2.95 -22.69
N GLY A 255 -19.04 -3.44 -21.44
CA GLY A 255 -18.69 -4.80 -21.05
C GLY A 255 -17.25 -5.16 -21.39
N ASP A 256 -17.03 -6.30 -22.05
CA ASP A 256 -15.71 -6.79 -22.46
C ASP A 256 -15.04 -5.96 -23.57
N GLU A 257 -15.76 -5.00 -24.18
CA GLU A 257 -15.22 -4.10 -25.20
C GLU A 257 -14.60 -2.84 -24.59
N LEU A 258 -14.76 -2.60 -23.28
CA LEU A 258 -14.20 -1.45 -22.58
C LEU A 258 -12.69 -1.44 -22.71
N LYS A 259 -12.13 -0.26 -22.99
CA LYS A 259 -10.68 -0.01 -23.01
C LYS A 259 -10.33 1.06 -22.00
N PHE A 260 -9.06 1.08 -21.59
CA PHE A 260 -8.58 2.07 -20.65
C PHE A 260 -8.77 3.51 -21.14
N GLU A 261 -8.64 3.74 -22.45
CA GLU A 261 -8.87 5.03 -23.08
C GLU A 261 -10.29 5.57 -22.90
N ASP A 262 -11.29 4.67 -22.73
CA ASP A 262 -12.70 5.06 -22.55
C ASP A 262 -12.98 5.63 -21.15
N ILE A 263 -12.11 5.33 -20.18
CA ILE A 263 -12.24 5.74 -18.77
C ILE A 263 -11.10 6.63 -18.28
N ILE A 264 -10.21 7.04 -19.17
CA ILE A 264 -8.98 7.77 -18.79
C ILE A 264 -9.30 9.08 -18.04
N ASP A 265 -10.40 9.74 -18.38
CA ASP A 265 -10.81 11.01 -17.76
C ASP A 265 -11.27 10.83 -16.30
N GLU A 266 -11.76 9.63 -15.93
CA GLU A 266 -12.18 9.30 -14.57
C GLU A 266 -11.04 8.79 -13.69
N VAL A 267 -9.91 8.35 -14.28
CA VAL A 267 -8.83 7.70 -13.51
C VAL A 267 -7.49 8.41 -13.61
N ALA A 268 -7.19 9.10 -14.72
CA ALA A 268 -5.89 9.73 -14.90
C ALA A 268 -5.78 11.06 -14.15
N GLY A 269 -4.75 11.19 -13.29
CA GLY A 269 -4.46 12.44 -12.58
C GLY A 269 -5.47 12.81 -11.50
N VAL A 270 -6.32 11.88 -11.07
CA VAL A 270 -7.35 12.15 -10.04
C VAL A 270 -6.77 12.20 -8.63
N TYR A 271 -5.73 11.42 -8.33
CA TYR A 271 -5.15 11.38 -6.98
C TYR A 271 -4.74 12.75 -6.41
N PRO A 272 -4.00 13.63 -7.15
CA PRO A 272 -3.71 14.96 -6.63
C PRO A 272 -4.97 15.78 -6.36
N LYS A 273 -5.95 15.76 -7.26
CA LYS A 273 -7.22 16.49 -7.09
C LYS A 273 -7.96 16.04 -5.83
N VAL A 274 -8.06 14.72 -5.64
CA VAL A 274 -8.72 14.15 -4.46
C VAL A 274 -7.92 14.46 -3.21
N MET A 275 -6.67 14.01 -3.15
CA MET A 275 -5.88 13.99 -1.91
C MET A 275 -5.35 15.38 -1.52
N MET A 276 -4.96 16.22 -2.48
CA MET A 276 -4.31 17.50 -2.22
C MET A 276 -5.26 18.68 -2.38
N ASP A 277 -6.10 18.69 -3.43
CA ASP A 277 -7.02 19.81 -3.69
C ASP A 277 -8.36 19.65 -2.94
N GLY A 278 -8.63 18.47 -2.39
CA GLY A 278 -9.81 18.20 -1.56
C GLY A 278 -11.10 18.05 -2.35
N GLU A 279 -11.01 17.45 -3.54
CA GLU A 279 -12.14 17.13 -4.42
C GLU A 279 -12.48 15.63 -4.33
N PRO A 280 -13.08 15.12 -3.22
CA PRO A 280 -13.30 13.68 -3.04
C PRO A 280 -14.29 13.08 -4.06
N GLU A 281 -14.97 13.91 -4.83
CA GLU A 281 -15.90 13.50 -5.89
C GLU A 281 -15.22 13.36 -7.27
N ALA A 282 -13.94 13.71 -7.38
CA ALA A 282 -13.22 13.73 -8.65
C ALA A 282 -12.68 12.35 -9.10
N GLY A 283 -12.64 11.37 -8.20
CA GLY A 283 -12.12 10.03 -8.54
C GLY A 283 -12.08 9.06 -7.38
#